data_e05d7df4e021723298bb289ef5022ec8
#
_entry.id   e05d7df4e021723298bb289ef5022ec8
#
_cell.length_a   1.000
_cell.length_b   1.000
_cell.length_c   1.000
_cell.angle_alpha   90.00
_cell.angle_beta   90.00
_cell.angle_gamma   90.00
#
_symmetry.space_group_name_H-M   'P 1'
#
loop_
_entity.id
_entity.type
_entity.pdbx_description
1 polymer ?
#
loop_
_entity_poly.entity_id
_entity_poly.type
_entity_poly.pdbx_seq_one_letter_code
_entity_poly.pdbx_strand_id
1 'polypeptide(L)'
;MLYQLHAMGMEAIQPLNQVAKTARYFWSHPFNPFSGGWTAHRVNAALEVFERLTAYYERPAFGFTHVEVDGQRVPVFEEAIHSLPWCDLLHFRKDHRGHGGCWDQPRLLIIAPMSGHYPTLLRKHIEFFLPDFDCYVTNWQNARDVPLENGAFHLDDFVEYLIEFLHVLGPGVHMDAVCQPGVPALMATALMSMAKDPATPASLVLIAAPIDTRNSPTEVNDYASRRDYEWFERNVIFDVPWGYKGKGQRVYPGFIQLSGFLSLNLDDHIRRHYKFYADLLKDNGDSAEAHRLFYNEYLAVMDMSAAFYLETIKRVFIEHHIPRRMAHCGGQSIDLDAIRNTALFTVEGGRDDITGAGQTHAAQALCRKLPASRRRQHTEPLVGHYGSFNGRYFRETIGPMMKEFFREQERTLSVSVK
;
A
#
# COMPACT_ATOMS: atom_id res chain seq x y z
N MET A 1 23.61 -12.36 -8.87
CA MET A 1 23.50 -13.84 -8.83
C MET A 1 22.18 -14.31 -8.23
N LEU A 2 21.79 -13.92 -7.00
CA LEU A 2 20.55 -14.41 -6.36
C LEU A 2 19.28 -14.05 -7.15
N TYR A 3 19.17 -12.83 -7.65
CA TYR A 3 18.04 -12.39 -8.47
C TYR A 3 17.91 -13.23 -9.75
N GLN A 4 19.02 -13.49 -10.44
CA GLN A 4 19.02 -14.37 -11.63
C GLN A 4 18.62 -15.80 -11.30
N LEU A 5 19.13 -16.36 -10.18
CA LEU A 5 18.76 -17.68 -9.72
C LEU A 5 17.25 -17.78 -9.39
N HIS A 6 16.70 -16.74 -8.77
CA HIS A 6 15.26 -16.67 -8.51
C HIS A 6 14.45 -16.62 -9.82
N ALA A 7 14.83 -15.77 -10.78
CA ALA A 7 14.17 -15.67 -12.07
C ALA A 7 14.21 -17.01 -12.83
N MET A 8 15.38 -17.65 -12.90
CA MET A 8 15.54 -18.97 -13.51
C MET A 8 14.75 -20.06 -12.77
N GLY A 9 14.70 -20.01 -11.44
CA GLY A 9 13.90 -20.93 -10.62
C GLY A 9 12.41 -20.80 -10.90
N MET A 10 11.91 -19.57 -11.03
CA MET A 10 10.51 -19.32 -11.41
C MET A 10 10.19 -19.80 -12.83
N GLU A 11 11.09 -19.59 -13.79
CA GLU A 11 10.93 -20.12 -15.15
C GLU A 11 10.93 -21.66 -15.17
N ALA A 12 11.79 -22.31 -14.38
CA ALA A 12 11.87 -23.76 -14.29
C ALA A 12 10.62 -24.40 -13.64
N ILE A 13 9.92 -23.68 -12.74
CA ILE A 13 8.73 -24.20 -12.06
C ILE A 13 7.45 -24.00 -12.89
N GLN A 14 7.45 -23.05 -13.86
CA GLN A 14 6.28 -22.76 -14.70
C GLN A 14 5.71 -23.97 -15.46
N PRO A 15 6.51 -24.87 -16.05
CA PRO A 15 5.98 -26.06 -16.68
C PRO A 15 5.21 -26.96 -15.72
N LEU A 16 5.68 -27.13 -14.47
CA LEU A 16 4.98 -27.92 -13.44
C LEU A 16 3.65 -27.26 -13.04
N ASN A 17 3.63 -25.93 -12.91
CA ASN A 17 2.40 -25.18 -12.67
C ASN A 17 1.38 -25.39 -13.81
N GLN A 18 1.82 -25.34 -15.08
CA GLN A 18 0.95 -25.61 -16.23
C GLN A 18 0.43 -27.04 -16.25
N VAL A 19 1.26 -28.02 -15.92
CA VAL A 19 0.81 -29.42 -15.76
C VAL A 19 -0.26 -29.54 -14.68
N ALA A 20 -0.07 -28.88 -13.53
CA ALA A 20 -1.06 -28.88 -12.45
C ALA A 20 -2.39 -28.25 -12.90
N LYS A 21 -2.36 -27.12 -13.62
CA LYS A 21 -3.55 -26.48 -14.20
C LYS A 21 -4.28 -27.40 -15.16
N THR A 22 -3.54 -28.05 -16.06
CA THR A 22 -4.11 -28.97 -17.04
C THR A 22 -4.70 -30.20 -16.37
N ALA A 23 -4.00 -30.77 -15.38
CA ALA A 23 -4.50 -31.90 -14.60
C ALA A 23 -5.79 -31.52 -13.84
N ARG A 24 -5.81 -30.34 -13.22
CA ARG A 24 -7.01 -29.82 -12.52
C ARG A 24 -8.17 -29.67 -13.48
N TYR A 25 -7.96 -29.08 -14.66
CA TYR A 25 -8.98 -28.97 -15.69
C TYR A 25 -9.52 -30.36 -16.09
N PHE A 26 -8.65 -31.36 -16.31
CA PHE A 26 -9.05 -32.71 -16.64
C PHE A 26 -9.91 -33.35 -15.53
N TRP A 27 -9.49 -33.26 -14.25
CA TRP A 27 -10.20 -33.81 -13.12
C TRP A 27 -11.53 -33.11 -12.81
N SER A 28 -11.70 -31.85 -13.20
CA SER A 28 -12.96 -31.09 -13.03
C SER A 28 -13.87 -31.18 -14.27
N HIS A 29 -13.40 -31.74 -15.38
CA HIS A 29 -14.14 -31.70 -16.63
C HIS A 29 -15.38 -32.60 -16.59
N PRO A 30 -16.58 -32.13 -17.01
CA PRO A 30 -17.85 -32.89 -16.95
C PRO A 30 -17.82 -34.24 -17.68
N PHE A 31 -17.00 -34.36 -18.73
CA PHE A 31 -16.83 -35.60 -19.49
C PHE A 31 -15.87 -36.61 -18.86
N ASN A 32 -15.21 -36.26 -17.74
CA ASN A 32 -14.41 -37.21 -17.00
C ASN A 32 -15.34 -38.05 -16.09
N PRO A 33 -15.44 -39.35 -16.29
CA PRO A 33 -16.35 -40.21 -15.50
C PRO A 33 -15.98 -40.28 -14.01
N PHE A 34 -14.77 -39.86 -13.65
CA PHE A 34 -14.28 -39.82 -12.27
C PHE A 34 -14.42 -38.43 -11.62
N SER A 35 -14.87 -37.39 -12.35
CA SER A 35 -14.89 -35.98 -11.87
C SER A 35 -15.78 -35.78 -10.62
N GLY A 36 -16.85 -36.56 -10.45
CA GLY A 36 -17.74 -36.48 -9.30
C GLY A 36 -17.32 -37.31 -8.09
N GLY A 37 -16.18 -38.02 -8.16
CA GLY A 37 -15.74 -38.93 -7.09
C GLY A 37 -14.96 -38.18 -6.00
N TRP A 38 -15.01 -38.77 -4.77
CA TRP A 38 -14.25 -38.28 -3.62
C TRP A 38 -12.74 -38.09 -3.90
N THR A 39 -12.14 -39.01 -4.69
CA THR A 39 -10.72 -38.93 -5.08
C THR A 39 -10.46 -37.72 -5.98
N ALA A 40 -11.32 -37.47 -6.97
CA ALA A 40 -11.19 -36.33 -7.87
C ALA A 40 -11.26 -35.00 -7.13
N HIS A 41 -12.17 -34.90 -6.17
CA HIS A 41 -12.33 -33.70 -5.34
C HIS A 41 -11.05 -33.39 -4.54
N ARG A 42 -10.45 -34.39 -3.91
CA ARG A 42 -9.16 -34.24 -3.18
C ARG A 42 -8.00 -33.91 -4.09
N VAL A 43 -7.91 -34.56 -5.24
CA VAL A 43 -6.85 -34.29 -6.22
C VAL A 43 -6.97 -32.86 -6.74
N ASN A 44 -8.18 -32.43 -7.10
CA ASN A 44 -8.40 -31.04 -7.54
C ASN A 44 -8.02 -30.01 -6.48
N ALA A 45 -8.41 -30.23 -5.22
CA ALA A 45 -8.06 -29.35 -4.12
C ALA A 45 -6.52 -29.28 -3.92
N ALA A 46 -5.84 -30.42 -3.96
CA ALA A 46 -4.38 -30.47 -3.83
C ALA A 46 -3.66 -29.79 -5.01
N LEU A 47 -4.14 -30.02 -6.23
CA LEU A 47 -3.62 -29.38 -7.43
C LEU A 47 -3.82 -27.87 -7.39
N GLU A 48 -4.96 -27.38 -6.89
CA GLU A 48 -5.19 -25.93 -6.75
C GLU A 48 -4.24 -25.31 -5.73
N VAL A 49 -4.02 -25.95 -4.59
CA VAL A 49 -3.03 -25.48 -3.60
C VAL A 49 -1.64 -25.43 -4.22
N PHE A 50 -1.23 -26.50 -4.92
CA PHE A 50 0.07 -26.57 -5.59
C PHE A 50 0.21 -25.49 -6.67
N GLU A 51 -0.80 -25.34 -7.53
CA GLU A 51 -0.86 -24.30 -8.57
C GLU A 51 -0.62 -22.92 -7.95
N ARG A 52 -1.30 -22.61 -6.85
CA ARG A 52 -1.19 -21.31 -6.19
C ARG A 52 0.15 -21.09 -5.51
N LEU A 53 0.74 -22.12 -4.90
CA LEU A 53 2.07 -22.03 -4.28
C LEU A 53 3.21 -21.88 -5.30
N THR A 54 2.99 -22.28 -6.56
CA THR A 54 3.99 -22.24 -7.63
C THR A 54 3.68 -21.20 -8.70
N ALA A 55 2.58 -20.46 -8.56
CA ALA A 55 2.20 -19.42 -9.51
C ALA A 55 3.15 -18.24 -9.47
N TYR A 56 3.35 -17.62 -10.64
CA TYR A 56 3.84 -16.27 -10.72
C TYR A 56 2.66 -15.31 -10.62
N TYR A 57 2.71 -14.40 -9.66
CA TYR A 57 1.65 -13.43 -9.42
C TYR A 57 2.03 -12.11 -10.09
N GLU A 58 1.31 -11.79 -11.16
CA GLU A 58 1.41 -10.49 -11.82
C GLU A 58 0.69 -9.42 -11.01
N ARG A 59 0.91 -8.17 -11.39
CA ARG A 59 0.20 -7.03 -10.80
C ARG A 59 -1.32 -7.22 -10.98
N PRO A 60 -2.11 -7.26 -9.90
CA PRO A 60 -3.55 -7.31 -10.00
C PRO A 60 -4.13 -5.99 -10.57
N ALA A 61 -5.28 -6.06 -11.23
CA ALA A 61 -6.02 -4.86 -11.62
C ALA A 61 -6.85 -4.34 -10.44
N PHE A 62 -7.09 -3.05 -10.34
CA PHE A 62 -8.07 -2.52 -9.37
C PHE A 62 -9.48 -3.06 -9.67
N GLY A 63 -9.88 -3.09 -10.95
CA GLY A 63 -11.08 -3.78 -11.41
C GLY A 63 -12.38 -3.10 -10.98
N PHE A 64 -12.36 -1.82 -10.63
CA PHE A 64 -13.57 -1.05 -10.35
C PHE A 64 -14.27 -0.75 -11.66
N THR A 65 -15.46 -1.33 -11.86
CA THR A 65 -16.29 -1.06 -13.04
C THR A 65 -17.48 -0.16 -12.71
N HIS A 66 -17.96 -0.22 -11.49
CA HIS A 66 -19.10 0.57 -11.01
C HIS A 66 -18.97 0.84 -9.52
N VAL A 67 -19.61 1.91 -9.08
CA VAL A 67 -19.80 2.29 -7.66
C VAL A 67 -21.25 2.72 -7.43
N GLU A 68 -21.74 2.52 -6.22
CA GLU A 68 -23.04 3.08 -5.80
C GLU A 68 -22.82 4.48 -5.21
N VAL A 69 -23.48 5.50 -5.81
CA VAL A 69 -23.48 6.88 -5.32
C VAL A 69 -24.93 7.32 -5.21
N ASP A 70 -25.37 7.70 -4.02
CA ASP A 70 -26.75 8.11 -3.72
C ASP A 70 -27.82 7.13 -4.25
N GLY A 71 -27.56 5.83 -4.12
CA GLY A 71 -28.44 4.76 -4.57
C GLY A 71 -28.46 4.51 -6.09
N GLN A 72 -27.57 5.16 -6.83
CA GLN A 72 -27.40 4.98 -8.27
C GLN A 72 -26.11 4.21 -8.58
N ARG A 73 -26.19 3.25 -9.48
CA ARG A 73 -25.03 2.50 -9.96
C ARG A 73 -24.32 3.28 -11.06
N VAL A 74 -23.14 3.82 -10.74
CA VAL A 74 -22.35 4.71 -11.60
C VAL A 74 -21.15 3.98 -12.16
N PRO A 75 -20.87 4.02 -13.47
CA PRO A 75 -19.65 3.48 -14.05
C PRO A 75 -18.42 4.21 -13.53
N VAL A 76 -17.33 3.46 -13.34
CA VAL A 76 -16.02 3.97 -12.90
C VAL A 76 -14.97 3.65 -13.97
N PHE A 77 -14.14 4.64 -14.30
CA PHE A 77 -13.02 4.51 -15.22
C PHE A 77 -11.71 4.80 -14.49
N GLU A 78 -10.72 3.94 -14.71
CA GLU A 78 -9.35 4.12 -14.21
C GLU A 78 -8.57 4.92 -15.24
N GLU A 79 -8.09 6.11 -14.87
CA GLU A 79 -7.38 7.03 -15.77
C GLU A 79 -6.09 7.51 -15.11
N ALA A 80 -4.94 7.41 -15.78
CA ALA A 80 -3.72 8.08 -15.37
C ALA A 80 -3.80 9.55 -15.78
N ILE A 81 -4.00 10.46 -14.82
CA ILE A 81 -4.13 11.89 -15.09
C ILE A 81 -2.80 12.64 -15.08
N HIS A 82 -1.78 12.05 -14.46
CA HIS A 82 -0.41 12.54 -14.47
C HIS A 82 0.55 11.37 -14.34
N SER A 83 1.63 11.36 -15.13
CA SER A 83 2.60 10.28 -15.17
C SER A 83 4.01 10.79 -14.97
N LEU A 84 4.69 10.21 -13.99
CA LEU A 84 6.09 10.41 -13.70
C LEU A 84 6.85 9.08 -13.89
N PRO A 85 8.15 9.07 -14.08
CA PRO A 85 8.90 7.85 -14.37
C PRO A 85 8.69 6.70 -13.39
N TRP A 86 8.45 7.02 -12.11
CA TRP A 86 8.31 6.04 -11.03
C TRP A 86 6.88 5.88 -10.50
N CYS A 87 5.96 6.78 -10.88
CA CYS A 87 4.60 6.76 -10.34
C CYS A 87 3.62 7.46 -11.28
N ASP A 88 2.48 6.83 -11.51
CA ASP A 88 1.31 7.51 -12.09
C ASP A 88 0.38 7.99 -10.99
N LEU A 89 -0.25 9.13 -11.19
CA LEU A 89 -1.41 9.55 -10.43
C LEU A 89 -2.66 9.01 -11.12
N LEU A 90 -3.25 7.96 -10.55
CA LEU A 90 -4.50 7.40 -11.08
C LEU A 90 -5.71 8.11 -10.48
N HIS A 91 -6.71 8.34 -11.30
CA HIS A 91 -8.03 8.82 -10.96
C HIS A 91 -9.07 7.74 -11.20
N PHE A 92 -9.92 7.45 -10.24
CA PHE A 92 -11.08 6.59 -10.40
C PHE A 92 -12.29 7.46 -10.74
N ARG A 93 -12.35 7.89 -12.02
CA ARG A 93 -13.35 8.82 -12.52
C ARG A 93 -14.73 8.17 -12.61
N LYS A 94 -15.72 8.78 -11.97
CA LYS A 94 -17.12 8.40 -12.07
C LYS A 94 -17.76 9.02 -13.31
N ASP A 95 -18.57 8.24 -14.05
CA ASP A 95 -19.29 8.78 -15.22
C ASP A 95 -20.56 9.50 -14.79
N HIS A 96 -20.57 10.80 -14.93
CA HIS A 96 -21.70 11.67 -14.60
C HIS A 96 -22.80 11.69 -15.67
N ARG A 97 -22.54 11.13 -16.88
CA ARG A 97 -23.49 11.15 -17.99
C ARG A 97 -24.72 10.30 -17.69
N GLY A 98 -25.90 10.94 -17.74
CA GLY A 98 -27.18 10.29 -17.46
C GLY A 98 -27.58 10.27 -15.98
N HIS A 99 -26.81 10.85 -15.07
CA HIS A 99 -27.06 10.84 -13.62
C HIS A 99 -27.36 12.20 -13.00
N GLY A 100 -27.78 13.19 -13.80
CA GLY A 100 -28.37 14.45 -13.31
C GLY A 100 -27.41 15.52 -12.79
N GLY A 101 -26.09 15.32 -12.88
CA GLY A 101 -25.12 16.35 -12.49
C GLY A 101 -23.75 15.80 -12.10
N CYS A 102 -22.82 16.71 -11.87
CA CYS A 102 -21.51 16.42 -11.29
C CYS A 102 -21.66 16.34 -9.77
N TRP A 103 -21.26 15.23 -9.16
CA TRP A 103 -21.14 15.18 -7.70
C TRP A 103 -19.95 16.04 -7.28
N ASP A 104 -20.19 17.05 -6.46
CA ASP A 104 -19.15 17.85 -5.83
C ASP A 104 -18.59 17.05 -4.62
N GLN A 105 -17.76 16.06 -4.92
CA GLN A 105 -17.17 15.20 -3.92
C GLN A 105 -15.77 15.68 -3.54
N PRO A 106 -15.40 15.63 -2.24
CA PRO A 106 -14.06 15.99 -1.80
C PRO A 106 -13.00 15.12 -2.47
N ARG A 107 -11.89 15.73 -2.88
CA ARG A 107 -10.75 15.01 -3.48
C ARG A 107 -9.93 14.31 -2.40
N LEU A 108 -9.73 13.01 -2.59
CA LEU A 108 -8.95 12.16 -1.68
C LEU A 108 -7.78 11.53 -2.43
N LEU A 109 -6.56 11.94 -2.07
CA LEU A 109 -5.31 11.33 -2.52
C LEU A 109 -4.91 10.21 -1.56
N ILE A 110 -5.05 8.96 -1.98
CA ILE A 110 -4.62 7.77 -1.25
C ILE A 110 -3.20 7.44 -1.68
N ILE A 111 -2.27 7.49 -0.72
CA ILE A 111 -0.85 7.27 -0.96
C ILE A 111 -0.53 5.83 -0.60
N ALA A 112 -0.36 5.01 -1.63
CA ALA A 112 -0.06 3.60 -1.48
C ALA A 112 1.40 3.37 -1.04
N PRO A 113 1.66 2.35 -0.20
CA PRO A 113 3.03 1.99 0.16
C PRO A 113 3.80 1.43 -1.03
N MET A 114 5.09 1.73 -1.08
CA MET A 114 6.07 1.13 -2.00
C MET A 114 6.85 -0.02 -1.29
N SER A 115 6.28 -0.61 -0.26
CA SER A 115 6.92 -1.64 0.58
C SER A 115 6.76 -3.06 0.03
N GLY A 116 7.02 -3.25 -1.26
CA GLY A 116 7.03 -4.54 -1.92
C GLY A 116 5.72 -4.97 -2.55
N HIS A 117 4.58 -4.44 -2.16
CA HIS A 117 3.28 -4.75 -2.75
C HIS A 117 2.85 -3.68 -3.76
N TYR A 118 2.03 -4.08 -4.73
CA TYR A 118 1.40 -3.14 -5.64
C TYR A 118 0.32 -2.32 -4.94
N PRO A 119 0.00 -1.11 -5.42
CA PRO A 119 -1.05 -0.25 -4.87
C PRO A 119 -2.43 -0.91 -4.78
N THR A 120 -2.67 -1.96 -5.55
CA THR A 120 -3.88 -2.79 -5.50
C THR A 120 -4.10 -3.48 -4.15
N LEU A 121 -3.09 -3.59 -3.29
CA LEU A 121 -3.24 -3.98 -1.89
C LEU A 121 -4.28 -3.11 -1.16
N LEU A 122 -4.41 -1.83 -1.57
CA LEU A 122 -5.40 -0.89 -1.04
C LEU A 122 -6.76 -0.93 -1.75
N ARG A 123 -7.03 -1.92 -2.64
CA ARG A 123 -8.29 -2.01 -3.40
C ARG A 123 -9.52 -1.85 -2.51
N LYS A 124 -9.60 -2.61 -1.41
CA LYS A 124 -10.76 -2.56 -0.49
C LYS A 124 -10.85 -1.26 0.30
N HIS A 125 -9.71 -0.62 0.52
CA HIS A 125 -9.62 0.70 1.12
C HIS A 125 -10.19 1.77 0.17
N ILE A 126 -9.75 1.77 -1.09
CA ILE A 126 -10.25 2.67 -2.14
C ILE A 126 -11.75 2.44 -2.39
N GLU A 127 -12.18 1.18 -2.53
CA GLU A 127 -13.59 0.80 -2.71
C GLU A 127 -14.50 1.39 -1.61
N PHE A 128 -14.00 1.46 -0.38
CA PHE A 128 -14.74 2.03 0.76
C PHE A 128 -14.97 3.54 0.62
N PHE A 129 -13.98 4.29 0.09
CA PHE A 129 -14.10 5.74 -0.06
C PHE A 129 -14.76 6.16 -1.38
N LEU A 130 -14.68 5.34 -2.40
CA LEU A 130 -15.12 5.66 -3.76
C LEU A 130 -16.58 6.16 -3.86
N PRO A 131 -17.57 5.68 -3.06
CA PRO A 131 -18.93 6.24 -3.08
C PRO A 131 -19.00 7.73 -2.72
N ASP A 132 -18.17 8.19 -1.80
CA ASP A 132 -18.29 9.49 -1.14
C ASP A 132 -17.23 10.51 -1.56
N PHE A 133 -16.12 10.07 -2.18
CA PHE A 133 -14.95 10.88 -2.50
C PHE A 133 -14.56 10.74 -3.96
N ASP A 134 -14.00 11.80 -4.52
CA ASP A 134 -13.28 11.76 -5.78
C ASP A 134 -11.86 11.24 -5.52
N CYS A 135 -11.64 9.94 -5.81
CA CYS A 135 -10.48 9.19 -5.35
C CYS A 135 -9.35 9.17 -6.36
N TYR A 136 -8.17 9.51 -5.87
CA TYR A 136 -6.89 9.42 -6.57
C TYR A 136 -5.93 8.49 -5.83
N VAL A 137 -5.05 7.80 -6.53
CA VAL A 137 -4.08 6.90 -5.89
C VAL A 137 -2.71 7.02 -6.55
N THR A 138 -1.66 6.96 -5.73
CA THR A 138 -0.28 6.82 -6.23
C THR A 138 -0.07 5.40 -6.74
N ASN A 139 0.24 5.28 -8.02
CA ASN A 139 0.40 4.02 -8.72
C ASN A 139 1.88 3.79 -9.05
N TRP A 140 2.61 3.28 -8.07
CA TRP A 140 4.05 3.06 -8.16
C TRP A 140 4.41 2.03 -9.23
N GLN A 141 5.44 2.35 -10.01
CA GLN A 141 6.01 1.44 -11.00
C GLN A 141 6.93 0.42 -10.32
N ASN A 142 6.94 -0.80 -10.86
CA ASN A 142 7.91 -1.80 -10.43
C ASN A 142 9.33 -1.35 -10.86
N ALA A 143 10.24 -1.21 -9.92
CA ALA A 143 11.59 -0.69 -10.20
C ALA A 143 12.34 -1.47 -11.30
N ARG A 144 12.06 -2.77 -11.46
CA ARG A 144 12.66 -3.57 -12.55
C ARG A 144 12.16 -3.19 -13.96
N ASP A 145 11.05 -2.44 -14.03
CA ASP A 145 10.44 -2.02 -15.28
C ASP A 145 10.72 -0.54 -15.62
N VAL A 146 11.36 0.20 -14.69
CA VAL A 146 11.77 1.60 -14.89
C VAL A 146 13.14 1.65 -15.57
N PRO A 147 13.27 2.24 -16.77
CA PRO A 147 14.54 2.35 -17.49
C PRO A 147 15.63 3.03 -16.66
N LEU A 148 16.88 2.57 -16.81
CA LEU A 148 18.04 3.09 -16.06
C LEU A 148 18.28 4.59 -16.30
N GLU A 149 17.92 5.10 -17.48
CA GLU A 149 18.03 6.52 -17.83
C GLU A 149 17.16 7.46 -16.98
N ASN A 150 16.11 6.94 -16.35
CA ASN A 150 15.28 7.69 -15.43
C ASN A 150 15.91 7.88 -14.03
N GLY A 151 17.14 7.40 -13.86
CA GLY A 151 17.87 7.52 -12.59
C GLY A 151 17.36 6.59 -11.48
N ALA A 152 17.92 6.77 -10.29
CA ALA A 152 17.42 6.13 -9.07
C ALA A 152 16.29 6.97 -8.47
N PHE A 153 15.40 6.31 -7.72
CA PHE A 153 14.33 6.98 -6.96
C PHE A 153 14.69 7.01 -5.48
N HIS A 154 14.68 8.19 -4.90
CA HIS A 154 15.09 8.50 -3.53
C HIS A 154 13.89 8.80 -2.61
N LEU A 155 14.12 8.92 -1.31
CA LEU A 155 13.08 9.36 -0.37
C LEU A 155 12.67 10.83 -0.65
N ASP A 156 13.61 11.65 -1.07
CA ASP A 156 13.32 13.05 -1.43
C ASP A 156 12.46 13.12 -2.70
N ASP A 157 12.70 12.25 -3.71
CA ASP A 157 11.84 12.16 -4.91
C ASP A 157 10.40 11.77 -4.55
N PHE A 158 10.22 10.89 -3.55
CA PHE A 158 8.87 10.56 -3.09
C PHE A 158 8.14 11.80 -2.56
N VAL A 159 8.82 12.62 -1.77
CA VAL A 159 8.28 13.89 -1.24
C VAL A 159 7.93 14.84 -2.38
N GLU A 160 8.83 15.00 -3.36
CA GLU A 160 8.64 15.88 -4.52
C GLU A 160 7.47 15.41 -5.39
N TYR A 161 7.33 14.09 -5.64
CA TYR A 161 6.20 13.53 -6.39
C TYR A 161 4.85 13.82 -5.69
N LEU A 162 4.80 13.71 -4.35
CA LEU A 162 3.58 14.06 -3.63
C LEU A 162 3.23 15.54 -3.75
N ILE A 163 4.22 16.43 -3.69
CA ILE A 163 4.03 17.87 -3.89
C ILE A 163 3.51 18.15 -5.31
N GLU A 164 4.11 17.51 -6.31
CA GLU A 164 3.67 17.65 -7.70
C GLU A 164 2.23 17.13 -7.90
N PHE A 165 1.88 15.99 -7.35
CA PHE A 165 0.50 15.48 -7.41
C PHE A 165 -0.50 16.40 -6.71
N LEU A 166 -0.12 16.99 -5.58
CA LEU A 166 -0.96 17.99 -4.91
C LEU A 166 -1.13 19.26 -5.75
N HIS A 167 -0.11 19.71 -6.48
CA HIS A 167 -0.24 20.82 -7.43
C HIS A 167 -1.16 20.48 -8.60
N VAL A 168 -1.09 19.26 -9.14
CA VAL A 168 -2.01 18.78 -10.19
C VAL A 168 -3.44 18.75 -9.70
N LEU A 169 -3.66 18.30 -8.47
CA LEU A 169 -4.99 18.22 -7.87
C LEU A 169 -5.52 19.59 -7.39
N GLY A 170 -4.64 20.51 -7.04
CA GLY A 170 -4.98 21.85 -6.55
C GLY A 170 -5.42 21.89 -5.08
N PRO A 171 -5.86 23.05 -4.59
CA PRO A 171 -6.22 23.27 -3.18
C PRO A 171 -7.38 22.41 -2.68
N GLY A 172 -7.42 22.11 -1.38
CA GLY A 172 -8.54 21.42 -0.72
C GLY A 172 -8.47 19.89 -0.77
N VAL A 173 -7.34 19.32 -1.19
CA VAL A 173 -7.14 17.85 -1.22
C VAL A 173 -6.97 17.30 0.19
N HIS A 174 -7.61 16.17 0.47
CA HIS A 174 -7.33 15.33 1.61
C HIS A 174 -6.28 14.28 1.25
N MET A 175 -5.31 14.03 2.12
CA MET A 175 -4.32 12.96 1.96
C MET A 175 -4.57 11.83 2.95
N ASP A 176 -4.43 10.60 2.46
CA ASP A 176 -4.49 9.37 3.24
C ASP A 176 -3.24 8.53 2.95
N ALA A 177 -2.32 8.48 3.91
CA ALA A 177 -1.03 7.81 3.78
C ALA A 177 -0.99 6.55 4.62
N VAL A 178 -0.94 5.39 3.95
CA VAL A 178 -0.97 4.08 4.60
C VAL A 178 0.45 3.53 4.75
N CYS A 179 0.91 3.30 5.98
CA CYS A 179 2.18 2.69 6.33
C CYS A 179 3.40 3.57 5.96
N GLN A 180 4.35 3.04 5.19
CA GLN A 180 5.60 3.68 4.78
C GLN A 180 5.44 5.12 4.24
N PRO A 181 4.46 5.44 3.37
CA PRO A 181 4.24 6.79 2.86
C PRO A 181 3.94 7.86 3.92
N GLY A 182 3.60 7.47 5.13
CA GLY A 182 3.33 8.44 6.19
C GLY A 182 4.50 9.38 6.46
N VAL A 183 5.74 8.90 6.33
CA VAL A 183 6.94 9.73 6.50
C VAL A 183 7.06 10.77 5.38
N PRO A 184 7.14 10.40 4.08
CA PRO A 184 7.22 11.40 3.01
C PRO A 184 5.96 12.30 2.92
N ALA A 185 4.76 11.80 3.25
CA ALA A 185 3.55 12.61 3.28
C ALA A 185 3.60 13.71 4.37
N LEU A 186 4.11 13.36 5.56
CA LEU A 186 4.33 14.34 6.62
C LEU A 186 5.41 15.37 6.23
N MET A 187 6.47 14.93 5.56
CA MET A 187 7.54 15.80 5.04
C MET A 187 7.02 16.75 3.96
N ALA A 188 6.26 16.26 2.97
CA ALA A 188 5.64 17.07 1.92
C ALA A 188 4.70 18.12 2.50
N THR A 189 3.84 17.72 3.44
CA THR A 189 2.91 18.64 4.14
C THR A 189 3.66 19.75 4.87
N ALA A 190 4.79 19.41 5.52
CA ALA A 190 5.60 20.40 6.23
C ALA A 190 6.26 21.39 5.26
N LEU A 191 6.88 20.92 4.18
CA LEU A 191 7.52 21.77 3.16
C LEU A 191 6.55 22.72 2.52
N MET A 192 5.37 22.22 2.08
CA MET A 192 4.32 23.06 1.52
C MET A 192 3.78 24.09 2.53
N SER A 193 3.67 23.69 3.81
CA SER A 193 3.28 24.61 4.89
C SER A 193 4.33 25.68 5.14
N MET A 194 5.62 25.34 5.08
CA MET A 194 6.74 26.32 5.18
C MET A 194 6.69 27.32 4.02
N ALA A 195 6.42 26.84 2.82
CA ALA A 195 6.28 27.66 1.62
C ALA A 195 4.97 28.45 1.57
N LYS A 196 4.00 28.17 2.45
CA LYS A 196 2.62 28.71 2.39
C LYS A 196 1.95 28.39 1.05
N ASP A 197 2.21 27.21 0.53
CA ASP A 197 1.71 26.75 -0.74
C ASP A 197 0.18 26.59 -0.69
N PRO A 198 -0.57 27.18 -1.63
CA PRO A 198 -2.04 27.11 -1.64
C PRO A 198 -2.56 25.67 -1.86
N ALA A 199 -1.76 24.77 -2.46
CA ALA A 199 -2.09 23.37 -2.64
C ALA A 199 -1.72 22.49 -1.42
N THR A 200 -1.28 23.11 -0.30
CA THR A 200 -1.06 22.38 0.96
C THR A 200 -2.34 21.61 1.32
N PRO A 201 -2.24 20.29 1.65
CA PRO A 201 -3.43 19.48 1.87
C PRO A 201 -4.29 20.00 3.02
N ALA A 202 -5.62 19.94 2.86
CA ALA A 202 -6.59 20.33 3.88
C ALA A 202 -6.50 19.45 5.12
N SER A 203 -6.25 18.17 4.91
CA SER A 203 -6.01 17.19 5.98
C SER A 203 -5.04 16.08 5.57
N LEU A 204 -4.41 15.47 6.56
CA LEU A 204 -3.54 14.33 6.44
C LEU A 204 -3.97 13.25 7.42
N VAL A 205 -4.30 12.07 6.90
CA VAL A 205 -4.48 10.86 7.70
C VAL A 205 -3.20 10.01 7.58
N LEU A 206 -2.68 9.57 8.71
CA LEU A 206 -1.55 8.65 8.81
C LEU A 206 -2.04 7.34 9.41
N ILE A 207 -1.95 6.25 8.67
CA ILE A 207 -2.37 4.92 9.14
C ILE A 207 -1.15 4.03 9.27
N ALA A 208 -0.90 3.50 10.47
CA ALA A 208 0.18 2.54 10.75
C ALA A 208 1.54 3.01 10.19
N ALA A 209 1.87 4.30 10.35
CA ALA A 209 3.03 4.96 9.77
C ALA A 209 4.23 4.99 10.74
N PRO A 210 5.45 4.66 10.30
CA PRO A 210 6.64 4.59 11.17
C PRO A 210 7.26 5.98 11.41
N ILE A 211 6.53 6.88 12.09
CA ILE A 211 6.98 8.26 12.32
C ILE A 211 8.07 8.31 13.40
N ASP A 212 7.89 7.57 14.50
CA ASP A 212 8.93 7.41 15.52
C ASP A 212 9.10 5.93 15.89
N THR A 213 9.96 5.25 15.18
CA THR A 213 10.21 3.80 15.32
C THR A 213 10.88 3.40 16.63
N ARG A 214 11.21 4.35 17.50
CA ARG A 214 11.71 4.10 18.85
C ARG A 214 10.60 3.75 19.84
N ASN A 215 9.35 4.11 19.51
CA ASN A 215 8.18 3.79 20.33
C ASN A 215 7.76 2.33 20.06
N SER A 216 7.65 1.53 21.11
CA SER A 216 7.27 0.11 21.04
C SER A 216 7.91 -0.63 19.85
N PRO A 217 9.25 -0.77 19.80
CA PRO A 217 9.95 -1.37 18.68
C PRO A 217 9.42 -2.78 18.37
N THR A 218 9.18 -3.05 17.11
CA THR A 218 8.77 -4.36 16.60
C THR A 218 9.98 -5.16 16.10
N GLU A 219 9.77 -6.41 15.68
CA GLU A 219 10.84 -7.20 15.07
C GLU A 219 11.45 -6.53 13.83
N VAL A 220 10.64 -5.78 13.07
CA VAL A 220 11.10 -5.00 11.91
C VAL A 220 12.08 -3.91 12.34
N ASN A 221 11.75 -3.18 13.43
CA ASN A 221 12.62 -2.14 13.97
C ASN A 221 13.91 -2.74 14.54
N ASP A 222 13.80 -3.83 15.28
CA ASP A 222 14.94 -4.57 15.84
C ASP A 222 15.85 -5.11 14.73
N TYR A 223 15.27 -5.65 13.65
CA TYR A 223 16.03 -6.12 12.49
C TYR A 223 16.84 -4.99 11.86
N ALA A 224 16.25 -3.79 11.72
CA ALA A 224 16.93 -2.62 11.18
C ALA A 224 18.01 -2.08 12.12
N SER A 225 17.75 -2.02 13.44
CA SER A 225 18.67 -1.45 14.42
C SER A 225 19.90 -2.32 14.74
N ARG A 226 19.82 -3.64 14.53
CA ARG A 226 20.91 -4.59 14.78
C ARG A 226 21.92 -4.70 13.63
N ARG A 227 21.73 -3.96 12.55
CA ARG A 227 22.56 -4.01 11.34
C ARG A 227 22.94 -2.60 10.93
N ASP A 228 24.14 -2.47 10.33
CA ASP A 228 24.58 -1.23 9.72
C ASP A 228 24.01 -1.07 8.30
N TYR A 229 24.10 0.14 7.79
CA TYR A 229 23.65 0.48 6.43
C TYR A 229 24.35 -0.38 5.37
N GLU A 230 25.65 -0.64 5.52
CA GLU A 230 26.47 -1.42 4.61
C GLU A 230 26.02 -2.88 4.54
N TRP A 231 25.48 -3.42 5.65
CA TRP A 231 24.93 -4.76 5.64
C TRP A 231 23.72 -4.84 4.70
N PHE A 232 22.79 -3.88 4.77
CA PHE A 232 21.64 -3.85 3.88
C PHE A 232 22.07 -3.71 2.43
N GLU A 233 22.99 -2.80 2.13
CA GLU A 233 23.49 -2.60 0.78
C GLU A 233 24.11 -3.87 0.16
N ARG A 234 24.88 -4.64 0.94
CA ARG A 234 25.57 -5.85 0.43
C ARG A 234 24.67 -7.08 0.35
N ASN A 235 23.65 -7.21 1.21
CA ASN A 235 22.93 -8.47 1.39
C ASN A 235 21.54 -8.49 0.75
N VAL A 236 20.89 -7.32 0.56
CA VAL A 236 19.51 -7.27 0.06
C VAL A 236 19.33 -6.44 -1.20
N ILE A 237 20.36 -5.71 -1.66
CA ILE A 237 20.33 -4.95 -2.90
C ILE A 237 20.94 -5.77 -4.04
N PHE A 238 20.27 -5.75 -5.18
CA PHE A 238 20.68 -6.47 -6.38
C PHE A 238 20.43 -5.63 -7.62
N ASP A 239 21.21 -5.91 -8.67
CA ASP A 239 20.98 -5.30 -9.98
C ASP A 239 19.87 -6.08 -10.71
N VAL A 240 18.98 -5.36 -11.38
CA VAL A 240 17.95 -5.94 -12.25
C VAL A 240 18.63 -6.64 -13.44
N PRO A 241 18.33 -7.93 -13.66
CA PRO A 241 18.98 -8.72 -14.70
C PRO A 241 18.50 -8.35 -16.11
N TRP A 242 19.10 -8.98 -17.11
CA TRP A 242 18.65 -8.94 -18.49
C TRP A 242 17.21 -9.45 -18.62
N GLY A 243 16.47 -8.89 -19.60
CA GLY A 243 15.07 -9.27 -19.86
C GLY A 243 14.05 -8.28 -19.30
N TYR A 244 14.44 -7.39 -18.39
CA TYR A 244 13.58 -6.32 -17.87
C TYR A 244 13.98 -4.96 -18.43
N LYS A 245 13.01 -4.03 -18.53
CA LYS A 245 13.25 -2.66 -19.02
C LYS A 245 14.26 -1.90 -18.14
N GLY A 246 14.19 -2.10 -16.82
CA GLY A 246 15.06 -1.49 -15.83
C GLY A 246 16.37 -2.24 -15.61
N LYS A 247 16.85 -3.01 -16.60
CA LYS A 247 18.14 -3.68 -16.51
C LYS A 247 19.24 -2.74 -15.99
N GLY A 248 19.96 -3.21 -14.96
CA GLY A 248 21.03 -2.45 -14.30
C GLY A 248 20.56 -1.48 -13.23
N GLN A 249 19.24 -1.27 -13.05
CA GLN A 249 18.71 -0.58 -11.86
C GLN A 249 19.09 -1.36 -10.60
N ARG A 250 19.54 -0.66 -9.57
CA ARG A 250 19.76 -1.25 -8.25
C ARG A 250 18.43 -1.28 -7.51
N VAL A 251 18.04 -2.45 -7.04
CA VAL A 251 16.73 -2.67 -6.42
C VAL A 251 16.83 -3.50 -5.14
N TYR A 252 15.87 -3.30 -4.24
CA TYR A 252 15.51 -4.26 -3.21
C TYR A 252 14.40 -5.15 -3.80
N PRO A 253 14.68 -6.44 -4.14
CA PRO A 253 13.75 -7.27 -4.86
C PRO A 253 12.51 -7.63 -4.06
N GLY A 254 11.35 -7.60 -4.72
CA GLY A 254 10.07 -7.90 -4.10
C GLY A 254 9.99 -9.30 -3.48
N PHE A 255 10.64 -10.30 -4.09
CA PHE A 255 10.64 -11.66 -3.54
C PHE A 255 11.41 -11.78 -2.21
N ILE A 256 12.44 -10.96 -1.99
CA ILE A 256 13.17 -10.91 -0.71
C ILE A 256 12.28 -10.23 0.34
N GLN A 257 11.62 -9.14 -0.02
CA GLN A 257 10.66 -8.45 0.86
C GLN A 257 9.54 -9.40 1.28
N LEU A 258 8.95 -10.12 0.32
CA LEU A 258 7.90 -11.10 0.58
C LEU A 258 8.38 -12.22 1.52
N SER A 259 9.61 -12.70 1.33
CA SER A 259 10.20 -13.70 2.23
C SER A 259 10.31 -13.19 3.66
N GLY A 260 10.67 -11.91 3.84
CA GLY A 260 10.67 -11.24 5.14
C GLY A 260 9.27 -11.21 5.77
N PHE A 261 8.26 -10.73 5.05
CA PHE A 261 6.89 -10.67 5.54
C PHE A 261 6.30 -12.04 5.87
N LEU A 262 6.55 -13.05 5.04
CA LEU A 262 6.09 -14.41 5.30
C LEU A 262 6.75 -15.00 6.56
N SER A 263 8.01 -14.68 6.83
CA SER A 263 8.75 -15.20 7.99
C SER A 263 8.24 -14.63 9.31
N LEU A 264 7.69 -13.42 9.35
CA LEU A 264 7.13 -12.82 10.56
C LEU A 264 5.94 -13.62 11.13
N ASN A 265 5.14 -14.26 10.24
CA ASN A 265 3.92 -14.98 10.62
C ASN A 265 3.79 -16.32 9.88
N LEU A 266 4.89 -17.07 9.75
CA LEU A 266 4.97 -18.29 8.92
C LEU A 266 3.92 -19.33 9.32
N ASP A 267 3.74 -19.58 10.61
CA ASP A 267 2.76 -20.56 11.11
C ASP A 267 1.32 -20.19 10.75
N ASP A 268 1.02 -18.89 10.71
CA ASP A 268 -0.30 -18.40 10.33
C ASP A 268 -0.54 -18.58 8.83
N HIS A 269 0.46 -18.31 7.99
CA HIS A 269 0.39 -18.59 6.55
C HIS A 269 0.20 -20.07 6.26
N ILE A 270 0.93 -20.95 6.93
CA ILE A 270 0.78 -22.40 6.82
C ILE A 270 -0.65 -22.81 7.20
N ARG A 271 -1.17 -22.36 8.36
CA ARG A 271 -2.54 -22.65 8.80
C ARG A 271 -3.59 -22.18 7.81
N ARG A 272 -3.42 -20.99 7.20
CA ARG A 272 -4.31 -20.46 6.18
C ARG A 272 -4.35 -21.32 4.91
N HIS A 273 -3.23 -21.85 4.46
CA HIS A 273 -3.18 -22.77 3.32
C HIS A 273 -3.81 -24.13 3.63
N TYR A 274 -3.61 -24.68 4.84
CA TYR A 274 -4.33 -25.88 5.28
C TYR A 274 -5.84 -25.65 5.36
N LYS A 275 -6.25 -24.51 5.92
CA LYS A 275 -7.68 -24.11 5.96
C LYS A 275 -8.25 -24.01 4.54
N PHE A 276 -7.53 -23.39 3.62
CA PHE A 276 -7.96 -23.29 2.23
C PHE A 276 -8.18 -24.66 1.59
N TYR A 277 -7.25 -25.59 1.76
CA TYR A 277 -7.45 -26.97 1.31
C TYR A 277 -8.71 -27.61 1.93
N ALA A 278 -8.93 -27.42 3.22
CA ALA A 278 -10.11 -27.94 3.91
C ALA A 278 -11.40 -27.28 3.44
N ASP A 279 -11.39 -25.97 3.13
CA ASP A 279 -12.54 -25.24 2.60
C ASP A 279 -12.89 -25.73 1.17
N LEU A 280 -11.89 -25.98 0.33
CA LEU A 280 -12.09 -26.60 -0.98
C LEU A 280 -12.74 -27.99 -0.86
N LEU A 281 -12.36 -28.82 0.11
CA LEU A 281 -12.96 -30.13 0.33
C LEU A 281 -14.41 -30.07 0.87
N LYS A 282 -14.80 -28.97 1.48
CA LYS A 282 -16.15 -28.77 2.05
C LYS A 282 -17.07 -27.94 1.16
N ASP A 283 -16.64 -27.60 -0.06
CA ASP A 283 -17.33 -26.68 -0.97
C ASP A 283 -17.68 -25.34 -0.32
N ASN A 284 -16.84 -24.88 0.62
CA ASN A 284 -16.99 -23.55 1.25
C ASN A 284 -16.42 -22.47 0.32
N GLY A 285 -17.20 -22.16 -0.74
CA GLY A 285 -16.76 -21.28 -1.83
C GLY A 285 -16.37 -19.89 -1.37
N ASP A 286 -17.14 -19.28 -0.45
CA ASP A 286 -16.88 -17.91 0.03
C ASP A 286 -15.54 -17.80 0.78
N SER A 287 -15.24 -18.77 1.64
CA SER A 287 -13.97 -18.79 2.38
C SER A 287 -12.78 -19.08 1.45
N ALA A 288 -12.96 -19.98 0.48
CA ALA A 288 -11.92 -20.27 -0.51
C ALA A 288 -11.66 -19.06 -1.41
N GLU A 289 -12.69 -18.34 -1.83
CA GLU A 289 -12.56 -17.12 -2.65
C GLU A 289 -11.90 -15.99 -1.88
N ALA A 290 -12.25 -15.77 -0.62
CA ALA A 290 -11.57 -14.80 0.23
C ALA A 290 -10.07 -15.10 0.37
N HIS A 291 -9.69 -16.40 0.48
CA HIS A 291 -8.28 -16.82 0.48
C HIS A 291 -7.59 -16.51 -0.86
N ARG A 292 -8.25 -16.81 -1.99
CA ARG A 292 -7.70 -16.52 -3.34
C ARG A 292 -7.44 -15.03 -3.51
N LEU A 293 -8.42 -14.21 -3.21
CA LEU A 293 -8.33 -12.75 -3.33
C LEU A 293 -7.21 -12.18 -2.46
N PHE A 294 -7.12 -12.61 -1.20
CA PHE A 294 -6.04 -12.17 -0.31
C PHE A 294 -4.66 -12.52 -0.87
N TYR A 295 -4.43 -13.79 -1.24
CA TYR A 295 -3.10 -14.21 -1.70
C TYR A 295 -2.76 -13.75 -3.11
N ASN A 296 -3.74 -13.44 -3.97
CA ASN A 296 -3.49 -12.78 -5.26
C ASN A 296 -2.85 -11.41 -5.07
N GLU A 297 -3.25 -10.66 -4.05
CA GLU A 297 -2.65 -9.37 -3.71
C GLU A 297 -1.33 -9.54 -2.94
N TYR A 298 -1.34 -10.41 -1.93
CA TYR A 298 -0.22 -10.56 -1.00
C TYR A 298 1.03 -11.17 -1.65
N LEU A 299 0.88 -12.05 -2.63
CA LEU A 299 1.99 -12.68 -3.35
C LEU A 299 2.41 -11.90 -4.60
N ALA A 300 1.61 -10.93 -5.05
CA ALA A 300 1.97 -10.02 -6.12
C ALA A 300 2.89 -8.93 -5.56
N VAL A 301 4.18 -9.05 -5.82
CA VAL A 301 5.19 -8.13 -5.29
C VAL A 301 5.95 -7.42 -6.40
N MET A 302 6.42 -6.22 -6.08
CA MET A 302 7.26 -5.40 -6.94
C MET A 302 8.61 -5.11 -6.30
N ASP A 303 9.60 -4.89 -7.12
CA ASP A 303 10.91 -4.43 -6.68
C ASP A 303 10.84 -2.94 -6.31
N MET A 304 11.64 -2.54 -5.33
CA MET A 304 11.76 -1.16 -4.86
C MET A 304 13.12 -0.60 -5.25
N SER A 305 13.19 0.70 -5.58
CA SER A 305 14.49 1.37 -5.75
C SER A 305 15.40 1.15 -4.55
N ALA A 306 16.65 0.75 -4.77
CA ALA A 306 17.64 0.58 -3.72
C ALA A 306 17.88 1.87 -2.94
N ALA A 307 17.96 3.01 -3.63
CA ALA A 307 18.19 4.31 -3.00
C ALA A 307 17.06 4.64 -2.02
N PHE A 308 15.81 4.52 -2.44
CA PHE A 308 14.65 4.76 -1.58
C PHE A 308 14.63 3.81 -0.37
N TYR A 309 14.87 2.52 -0.58
CA TYR A 309 14.91 1.54 0.51
C TYR A 309 16.01 1.87 1.52
N LEU A 310 17.24 2.06 1.06
CA LEU A 310 18.40 2.30 1.92
C LEU A 310 18.29 3.62 2.68
N GLU A 311 17.78 4.68 2.03
CA GLU A 311 17.51 5.96 2.69
C GLU A 311 16.40 5.84 3.73
N THR A 312 15.36 5.08 3.46
CA THR A 312 14.29 4.81 4.43
C THR A 312 14.85 4.07 5.64
N ILE A 313 15.63 3.00 5.44
CA ILE A 313 16.29 2.28 6.54
C ILE A 313 17.16 3.22 7.36
N LYS A 314 18.00 4.01 6.70
CA LYS A 314 18.92 4.94 7.38
C LYS A 314 18.17 6.04 8.14
N ARG A 315 17.35 6.82 7.41
CA ARG A 315 16.77 8.07 7.93
C ARG A 315 15.58 7.82 8.88
N VAL A 316 14.83 6.72 8.69
CA VAL A 316 13.63 6.43 9.48
C VAL A 316 13.93 5.43 10.61
N PHE A 317 14.61 4.32 10.30
CA PHE A 317 14.77 3.23 11.25
C PHE A 317 16.05 3.25 12.08
N ILE A 318 17.15 3.82 11.54
CA ILE A 318 18.45 3.87 12.25
C ILE A 318 18.67 5.25 12.87
N GLU A 319 18.56 6.31 12.09
CA GLU A 319 18.89 7.68 12.51
C GLU A 319 17.70 8.47 13.07
N HIS A 320 16.45 8.02 12.79
CA HIS A 320 15.19 8.60 13.29
C HIS A 320 15.08 10.11 13.01
N HIS A 321 15.29 10.54 11.75
CA HIS A 321 15.40 11.95 11.37
C HIS A 321 14.18 12.78 11.76
N ILE A 322 12.95 12.26 11.55
CA ILE A 322 11.71 12.98 11.85
C ILE A 322 11.63 13.34 13.35
N PRO A 323 11.65 12.38 14.30
CA PRO A 323 11.51 12.72 15.71
C PRO A 323 12.71 13.45 16.29
N ARG A 324 13.90 13.32 15.67
CA ARG A 324 15.11 14.06 16.05
C ARG A 324 15.20 15.46 15.42
N ARG A 325 14.23 15.84 14.59
CA ARG A 325 14.21 17.13 13.86
C ARG A 325 15.43 17.33 12.95
N MET A 326 15.90 16.24 12.38
CA MET A 326 17.02 16.21 11.43
C MET A 326 16.55 16.00 9.99
N ALA A 327 15.21 15.87 9.79
CA ALA A 327 14.66 15.62 8.46
C ALA A 327 14.94 16.78 7.50
N HIS A 328 15.32 16.42 6.28
CA HIS A 328 15.57 17.36 5.18
C HIS A 328 15.09 16.73 3.86
N CYS A 329 14.83 17.56 2.87
CA CYS A 329 14.52 17.17 1.51
C CYS A 329 15.14 18.20 0.55
N GLY A 330 15.84 17.74 -0.48
CA GLY A 330 16.55 18.63 -1.41
C GLY A 330 17.53 19.60 -0.72
N GLY A 331 18.11 19.22 0.40
CA GLY A 331 18.97 20.08 1.24
C GLY A 331 18.22 21.07 2.14
N GLN A 332 16.91 21.19 2.02
CA GLN A 332 16.08 22.05 2.87
C GLN A 332 15.68 21.30 4.16
N SER A 333 15.94 21.90 5.33
CA SER A 333 15.48 21.36 6.61
C SER A 333 13.97 21.43 6.75
N ILE A 334 13.37 20.40 7.30
CA ILE A 334 11.91 20.28 7.47
C ILE A 334 11.50 20.70 8.88
N ASP A 335 10.64 21.73 8.96
CA ASP A 335 10.04 22.18 10.22
C ASP A 335 8.58 21.70 10.32
N LEU A 336 8.34 20.68 11.14
CA LEU A 336 6.98 20.18 11.40
C LEU A 336 6.11 21.19 12.16
N ASP A 337 6.70 22.18 12.83
CA ASP A 337 5.96 23.27 13.48
C ASP A 337 5.35 24.26 12.48
N ALA A 338 5.72 24.15 11.18
CA ALA A 338 5.07 24.89 10.09
C ALA A 338 3.65 24.37 9.80
N ILE A 339 3.38 23.09 10.12
CA ILE A 339 2.04 22.51 9.95
C ILE A 339 1.09 23.10 11.01
N ARG A 340 0.22 24.01 10.58
CA ARG A 340 -0.74 24.74 11.43
C ARG A 340 -2.18 24.63 10.94
N ASN A 341 -2.36 24.46 9.64
CA ASN A 341 -3.67 24.50 8.97
C ASN A 341 -4.14 23.14 8.47
N THR A 342 -3.24 22.26 8.08
CA THR A 342 -3.57 20.87 7.70
C THR A 342 -4.03 20.10 8.94
N ALA A 343 -5.27 19.63 8.95
CA ALA A 343 -5.76 18.79 10.05
C ALA A 343 -5.07 17.41 10.02
N LEU A 344 -4.72 16.87 11.19
CA LEU A 344 -3.96 15.63 11.31
C LEU A 344 -4.78 14.57 12.07
N PHE A 345 -4.99 13.42 11.42
CA PHE A 345 -5.57 12.25 12.05
C PHE A 345 -4.56 11.09 11.99
N THR A 346 -4.28 10.47 13.12
CA THR A 346 -3.38 9.32 13.22
C THR A 346 -4.14 8.08 13.69
N VAL A 347 -3.91 6.95 12.99
CA VAL A 347 -4.58 5.66 13.24
C VAL A 347 -3.54 4.57 13.46
N GLU A 348 -3.73 3.77 14.51
CA GLU A 348 -2.87 2.64 14.85
C GLU A 348 -3.68 1.37 15.11
N GLY A 349 -3.08 0.22 14.80
CA GLY A 349 -3.54 -1.07 15.27
C GLY A 349 -2.92 -1.43 16.62
N GLY A 350 -3.73 -1.83 17.60
CA GLY A 350 -3.24 -2.20 18.92
C GLY A 350 -2.43 -3.51 18.95
N ARG A 351 -2.49 -4.30 17.87
CA ARG A 351 -1.73 -5.54 17.66
C ARG A 351 -0.85 -5.48 16.42
N ASP A 352 -0.44 -4.27 16.04
CA ASP A 352 0.41 -4.08 14.87
C ASP A 352 1.83 -4.59 15.17
N ASP A 353 2.27 -5.59 14.41
CA ASP A 353 3.56 -6.26 14.51
C ASP A 353 4.62 -5.69 13.56
N ILE A 354 4.23 -4.71 12.73
CA ILE A 354 5.11 -3.99 11.80
C ILE A 354 5.40 -2.58 12.32
N THR A 355 4.34 -1.81 12.64
CA THR A 355 4.44 -0.46 13.18
C THR A 355 3.88 -0.44 14.60
N GLY A 356 4.76 -0.46 15.59
CA GLY A 356 4.39 -0.57 17.00
C GLY A 356 3.59 0.62 17.52
N ALA A 357 2.86 0.38 18.60
CA ALA A 357 2.00 1.39 19.23
C ALA A 357 2.78 2.67 19.60
N GLY A 358 2.21 3.82 19.28
CA GLY A 358 2.81 5.13 19.51
C GLY A 358 3.74 5.60 18.37
N GLN A 359 4.09 4.75 17.42
CA GLN A 359 4.95 5.16 16.30
C GLN A 359 4.25 6.17 15.39
N THR A 360 3.01 5.91 14.99
CA THR A 360 2.21 6.82 14.16
C THR A 360 1.74 8.03 14.96
N HIS A 361 1.29 7.81 16.19
CA HIS A 361 0.79 8.86 17.07
C HIS A 361 1.87 9.89 17.44
N ALA A 362 3.15 9.55 17.31
CA ALA A 362 4.26 10.50 17.50
C ALA A 362 4.10 11.77 16.65
N ALA A 363 3.49 11.67 15.46
CA ALA A 363 3.22 12.83 14.60
C ALA A 363 2.42 13.91 15.32
N GLN A 364 1.49 13.54 16.20
CA GLN A 364 0.67 14.48 16.98
C GLN A 364 1.53 15.36 17.90
N ALA A 365 2.52 14.78 18.57
CA ALA A 365 3.43 15.50 19.46
C ALA A 365 4.49 16.30 18.69
N LEU A 366 4.88 15.84 17.50
CA LEU A 366 5.89 16.47 16.67
C LEU A 366 5.39 17.75 15.98
N CYS A 367 4.11 17.80 15.57
CA CYS A 367 3.45 18.98 15.01
C CYS A 367 2.96 19.92 16.12
N ARG A 368 3.86 20.46 16.94
CA ARG A 368 3.53 21.18 18.21
C ARG A 368 2.61 22.36 18.03
N LYS A 369 2.73 23.09 16.88
CA LYS A 369 1.95 24.30 16.62
C LYS A 369 0.60 24.04 15.93
N LEU A 370 0.27 22.79 15.66
CA LEU A 370 -1.06 22.45 15.15
C LEU A 370 -2.09 22.59 16.31
N PRO A 371 -3.21 23.30 16.11
CA PRO A 371 -4.24 23.44 17.15
C PRO A 371 -4.88 22.09 17.54
N ALA A 372 -5.29 21.96 18.80
CA ALA A 372 -5.94 20.74 19.29
C ALA A 372 -7.24 20.39 18.54
N SER A 373 -7.99 21.41 18.08
CA SER A 373 -9.20 21.26 17.27
C SER A 373 -8.96 20.64 15.88
N ARG A 374 -7.71 20.62 15.40
CA ARG A 374 -7.30 20.02 14.13
C ARG A 374 -6.59 18.68 14.31
N ARG A 375 -6.63 18.10 15.50
CA ARG A 375 -5.96 16.85 15.82
C ARG A 375 -6.98 15.76 16.15
N ARG A 376 -6.78 14.59 15.59
CA ARG A 376 -7.52 13.37 15.95
C ARG A 376 -6.56 12.20 16.03
N GLN A 377 -6.80 11.27 16.93
CA GLN A 377 -6.07 10.00 16.98
C GLN A 377 -7.02 8.85 17.33
N HIS A 378 -6.74 7.67 16.83
CA HIS A 378 -7.48 6.45 17.14
C HIS A 378 -6.55 5.25 17.15
N THR A 379 -6.68 4.40 18.17
CA THR A 379 -6.04 3.08 18.20
C THR A 379 -7.15 2.03 18.19
N GLU A 380 -7.16 1.16 17.17
CA GLU A 380 -8.08 0.03 17.12
C GLU A 380 -7.45 -1.18 17.85
N PRO A 381 -7.92 -1.56 19.05
CA PRO A 381 -7.19 -2.48 19.93
C PRO A 381 -7.03 -3.90 19.38
N LEU A 382 -7.94 -4.33 18.50
CA LEU A 382 -8.06 -5.72 18.07
C LEU A 382 -7.42 -6.03 16.71
N VAL A 383 -6.87 -5.03 16.03
CA VAL A 383 -6.29 -5.20 14.71
C VAL A 383 -4.77 -5.16 14.71
N GLY A 384 -4.17 -5.97 13.83
CA GLY A 384 -2.78 -5.85 13.44
C GLY A 384 -2.62 -4.90 12.26
N HIS A 385 -1.44 -4.86 11.65
CA HIS A 385 -1.07 -3.91 10.61
C HIS A 385 -2.11 -3.78 9.48
N TYR A 386 -2.42 -4.87 8.80
CA TYR A 386 -3.38 -4.89 7.68
C TYR A 386 -4.83 -4.57 8.11
N GLY A 387 -5.18 -4.88 9.37
CA GLY A 387 -6.51 -4.60 9.93
C GLY A 387 -6.80 -3.11 10.10
N SER A 388 -5.75 -2.27 10.14
CA SER A 388 -5.87 -0.81 10.29
C SER A 388 -6.41 -0.13 9.02
N PHE A 389 -6.25 -0.74 7.85
CA PHE A 389 -6.69 -0.19 6.56
C PHE A 389 -7.49 -1.18 5.70
N ASN A 390 -7.79 -2.36 6.21
CA ASN A 390 -8.57 -3.39 5.50
C ASN A 390 -9.41 -4.22 6.47
N GLY A 391 -10.39 -4.95 5.94
CA GLY A 391 -11.20 -5.90 6.69
C GLY A 391 -12.36 -5.26 7.46
N ARG A 392 -12.91 -6.02 8.44
CA ARG A 392 -14.15 -5.65 9.11
C ARG A 392 -14.01 -4.39 9.96
N TYR A 393 -13.01 -4.34 10.84
CA TYR A 393 -12.81 -3.20 11.75
C TYR A 393 -12.53 -1.89 10.99
N PHE A 394 -11.79 -1.97 9.88
CA PHE A 394 -11.63 -0.82 9.00
C PHE A 394 -12.99 -0.34 8.48
N ARG A 395 -13.82 -1.22 7.92
CA ARG A 395 -15.12 -0.84 7.35
C ARG A 395 -16.14 -0.36 8.38
N GLU A 396 -16.13 -0.94 9.59
CA GLU A 396 -17.16 -0.67 10.62
C GLU A 396 -16.77 0.46 11.58
N THR A 397 -15.46 0.74 11.75
CA THR A 397 -14.97 1.69 12.75
C THR A 397 -14.04 2.74 12.14
N ILE A 398 -12.87 2.34 11.63
CA ILE A 398 -11.81 3.27 11.23
C ILE A 398 -12.25 4.12 10.02
N GLY A 399 -12.71 3.49 8.96
CA GLY A 399 -13.15 4.15 7.73
C GLY A 399 -14.26 5.17 7.94
N PRO A 400 -15.34 4.85 8.70
CA PRO A 400 -16.37 5.83 9.07
C PRO A 400 -15.81 7.04 9.82
N MET A 401 -14.88 6.84 10.78
CA MET A 401 -14.20 7.94 11.49
C MET A 401 -13.37 8.82 10.54
N MET A 402 -12.71 8.22 9.56
CA MET A 402 -11.96 8.96 8.54
C MET A 402 -12.90 9.78 7.64
N LYS A 403 -14.02 9.19 7.17
CA LYS A 403 -15.03 9.92 6.38
C LYS A 403 -15.59 11.11 7.14
N GLU A 404 -15.91 10.93 8.43
CA GLU A 404 -16.37 12.00 9.29
C GLU A 404 -15.32 13.11 9.42
N PHE A 405 -14.05 12.74 9.69
CA PHE A 405 -12.94 13.67 9.79
C PHE A 405 -12.74 14.50 8.53
N PHE A 406 -12.75 13.89 7.35
CA PHE A 406 -12.64 14.60 6.06
C PHE A 406 -13.81 15.58 5.88
N ARG A 407 -15.05 15.14 6.13
CA ARG A 407 -16.24 16.00 6.00
C ARG A 407 -16.24 17.20 6.97
N GLU A 408 -15.68 17.05 8.17
CA GLU A 408 -15.52 18.16 9.11
C GLU A 408 -14.56 19.22 8.56
N GLN A 409 -13.47 18.79 7.90
CA GLN A 409 -12.51 19.73 7.30
C GLN A 409 -13.12 20.47 6.11
N GLU A 410 -13.91 19.81 5.26
CA GLU A 410 -14.67 20.45 4.18
C GLU A 410 -15.60 21.57 4.67
N ARG A 411 -16.36 21.32 5.74
CA ARG A 411 -17.22 22.33 6.34
C ARG A 411 -16.43 23.54 6.83
N THR A 412 -15.23 23.32 7.37
CA THR A 412 -14.34 24.40 7.85
C THR A 412 -13.80 25.24 6.69
N LEU A 413 -13.44 24.61 5.57
CA LEU A 413 -13.01 25.30 4.35
C LEU A 413 -14.12 26.17 3.76
N SER A 414 -15.33 25.62 3.67
CA SER A 414 -16.52 26.33 3.12
C SER A 414 -16.90 27.58 3.92
N VAL A 415 -16.65 27.59 5.23
CA VAL A 415 -16.91 28.76 6.10
C VAL A 415 -15.81 29.84 5.95
N SER A 416 -14.57 29.43 5.64
CA SER A 416 -13.44 30.37 5.48
C SER A 416 -13.44 31.12 4.18
N VAL A 417 -14.21 30.69 3.18
CA VAL A 417 -14.33 31.32 1.84
C VAL A 417 -15.50 32.31 1.76
N LYS A 418 -16.40 32.28 2.74
CA LYS A 418 -17.48 33.29 2.90
C LYS A 418 -17.04 34.41 3.81
#